data_41967d27a78fe31b839ee7003cb4e97a
#
_entry.id   41967d27a78fe31b839ee7003cb4e97a
#
_cell.length_a   1.000
_cell.length_b   1.000
_cell.length_c   1.000
_cell.angle_alpha   90.00
_cell.angle_beta   90.00
_cell.angle_gamma   90.00
#
_symmetry.space_group_name_H-M   'P 1'
#
loop_
_entity.id
_entity.type
_entity.pdbx_description
1 polymer ?
#
loop_
_entity_poly.entity_id
_entity_poly.type
_entity_poly.pdbx_seq_one_letter_code
_entity_poly.pdbx_strand_id
1 'polypeptide(L)'
;MCVRVIPRLFNIVMAVVDSIILVIIGAGALVGFIKGFVKQLATLLGLVAGLVAAKALYASVAEKVFSRITDSMTVAQVLAFIAIWVAVPLAFALIASLLTKAMEAVSLGWLNRWLGSGLGALKALLLVSLLVGVIEFIDSDNTLLSQTKKKESVLYYPMKSFAGIFFPAAKAVTEQIVNGDVV
;
A
#
# COMPACT_ATOMS: atom_id res chain seq x y z
N MET A 1 -24.16 9.17 -45.85
CA MET A 1 -22.72 9.01 -45.60
C MET A 1 -22.43 9.37 -44.14
N CYS A 2 -23.13 8.75 -43.19
CA CYS A 2 -23.04 9.12 -41.75
C CYS A 2 -23.31 7.95 -40.80
N VAL A 3 -22.84 6.73 -41.08
CA VAL A 3 -23.08 5.56 -40.18
C VAL A 3 -21.80 4.74 -39.93
N ARG A 4 -20.62 5.35 -40.03
CA ARG A 4 -19.34 4.61 -39.79
C ARG A 4 -18.49 5.13 -38.65
N VAL A 5 -19.00 5.96 -37.76
CA VAL A 5 -18.21 6.53 -36.66
C VAL A 5 -18.52 5.86 -35.32
N ILE A 6 -19.63 5.17 -35.17
CA ILE A 6 -20.06 4.59 -33.88
C ILE A 6 -19.37 3.26 -33.50
N PRO A 7 -18.85 2.39 -34.40
CA PRO A 7 -18.22 1.17 -33.95
C PRO A 7 -16.76 1.35 -33.42
N ARG A 8 -16.13 2.49 -33.63
CA ARG A 8 -14.77 2.73 -33.10
C ARG A 8 -14.72 3.15 -31.63
N LEU A 9 -15.81 3.60 -31.07
CA LEU A 9 -15.90 3.96 -29.66
C LEU A 9 -16.19 2.75 -28.75
N PHE A 10 -16.65 1.63 -29.31
CA PHE A 10 -16.96 0.41 -28.55
C PHE A 10 -15.91 -0.69 -28.70
N ASN A 11 -14.92 -0.50 -29.55
CA ASN A 11 -13.72 -1.35 -29.66
C ASN A 11 -12.53 -0.71 -28.92
N ILE A 12 -12.77 -0.12 -27.79
CA ILE A 12 -11.74 -0.14 -26.74
C ILE A 12 -11.79 -1.58 -26.25
N VAL A 13 -11.16 -2.47 -26.97
CA VAL A 13 -10.75 -3.76 -26.45
C VAL A 13 -9.85 -3.39 -25.28
N MET A 14 -10.42 -3.39 -24.08
CA MET A 14 -9.65 -3.23 -22.86
C MET A 14 -8.53 -4.26 -22.98
N ALA A 15 -7.31 -3.81 -23.12
CA ALA A 15 -6.17 -4.72 -23.15
C ALA A 15 -6.28 -5.57 -21.88
N VAL A 16 -5.89 -6.82 -21.94
CA VAL A 16 -5.93 -7.74 -20.79
C VAL A 16 -5.28 -7.07 -19.56
N VAL A 17 -4.25 -6.26 -19.81
CA VAL A 17 -3.57 -5.45 -18.79
C VAL A 17 -4.50 -4.45 -18.12
N ASP A 18 -5.32 -3.72 -18.88
CA ASP A 18 -6.28 -2.76 -18.32
C ASP A 18 -7.33 -3.45 -17.46
N SER A 19 -7.80 -4.63 -17.89
CA SER A 19 -8.76 -5.43 -17.13
C SER A 19 -8.16 -5.88 -15.80
N ILE A 20 -6.92 -6.31 -15.77
CA ILE A 20 -6.21 -6.70 -14.55
C ILE A 20 -6.04 -5.50 -13.63
N ILE A 21 -5.61 -4.35 -14.15
CA ILE A 21 -5.45 -3.11 -13.38
C ILE A 21 -6.77 -2.69 -12.75
N LEU A 22 -7.87 -2.68 -13.54
CA LEU A 22 -9.20 -2.31 -13.05
C LEU A 22 -9.71 -3.28 -11.97
N VAL A 23 -9.48 -4.58 -12.14
CA VAL A 23 -9.85 -5.58 -11.13
C VAL A 23 -9.11 -5.34 -9.82
N ILE A 24 -7.80 -5.05 -9.87
CA ILE A 24 -7.00 -4.78 -8.67
C ILE A 24 -7.46 -3.49 -7.98
N ILE A 25 -7.69 -2.41 -8.74
CA ILE A 25 -8.19 -1.14 -8.20
C ILE A 25 -9.59 -1.33 -7.62
N GLY A 26 -10.47 -2.02 -8.33
CA GLY A 26 -11.82 -2.34 -7.87
C GLY A 26 -11.83 -3.18 -6.58
N ALA A 27 -10.98 -4.20 -6.52
CA ALA A 27 -10.81 -4.99 -5.31
C ALA A 27 -10.27 -4.14 -4.15
N GLY A 28 -9.31 -3.25 -4.40
CA GLY A 28 -8.81 -2.28 -3.42
C GLY A 28 -9.91 -1.36 -2.90
N ALA A 29 -10.75 -0.84 -3.80
CA ALA A 29 -11.91 0.00 -3.46
C ALA A 29 -12.93 -0.76 -2.61
N LEU A 30 -13.27 -2.01 -2.98
CA LEU A 30 -14.20 -2.86 -2.23
C LEU A 30 -13.68 -3.18 -0.83
N VAL A 31 -12.43 -3.59 -0.72
CA VAL A 31 -11.78 -3.84 0.60
C VAL A 31 -11.77 -2.56 1.42
N GLY A 32 -11.52 -1.41 0.78
CA GLY A 32 -11.55 -0.10 1.40
C GLY A 32 -12.93 0.26 1.92
N PHE A 33 -13.97 0.01 1.15
CA PHE A 33 -15.36 0.22 1.52
C PHE A 33 -15.78 -0.65 2.73
N ILE A 34 -15.39 -1.92 2.73
CA ILE A 34 -15.70 -2.86 3.82
C ILE A 34 -14.97 -2.47 5.12
N LYS A 35 -13.69 -2.14 5.02
CA LYS A 35 -12.88 -1.78 6.20
C LYS A 35 -13.20 -0.39 6.73
N GLY A 36 -13.59 0.55 5.87
CA GLY A 36 -13.78 1.95 6.17
C GLY A 36 -12.46 2.72 6.28
N PHE A 37 -12.56 4.04 6.18
CA PHE A 37 -11.44 4.98 6.19
C PHE A 37 -10.65 4.94 7.50
N VAL A 38 -11.37 5.02 8.62
CA VAL A 38 -10.77 5.11 9.96
C VAL A 38 -9.88 3.89 10.25
N LYS A 39 -10.35 2.69 9.93
CA LYS A 39 -9.55 1.46 10.15
C LYS A 39 -8.33 1.42 9.24
N GLN A 40 -8.43 1.86 7.98
CA GLN A 40 -7.29 1.89 7.08
C GLN A 40 -6.24 2.90 7.53
N LEU A 41 -6.68 4.11 7.91
CA LEU A 41 -5.78 5.15 8.42
C LEU A 41 -5.09 4.70 9.72
N ALA A 42 -5.84 4.12 10.64
CA ALA A 42 -5.27 3.58 11.88
C ALA A 42 -4.25 2.47 11.63
N THR A 43 -4.47 1.62 10.63
CA THR A 43 -3.49 0.58 10.27
C THR A 43 -2.19 1.20 9.77
N LEU A 44 -2.26 2.23 8.93
CA LEU A 44 -1.07 2.93 8.42
C LEU A 44 -0.33 3.66 9.56
N LEU A 45 -1.06 4.44 10.36
CA LEU A 45 -0.49 5.15 11.49
C LEU A 45 0.07 4.19 12.55
N GLY A 46 -0.63 3.10 12.82
CA GLY A 46 -0.20 2.06 13.76
C GLY A 46 1.08 1.37 13.31
N LEU A 47 1.25 1.13 12.00
CA LEU A 47 2.47 0.53 11.46
C LEU A 47 3.68 1.45 11.66
N VAL A 48 3.53 2.74 11.32
CA VAL A 48 4.58 3.75 11.49
C VAL A 48 4.88 3.97 12.97
N ALA A 49 3.85 4.17 13.79
CA ALA A 49 4.00 4.34 15.23
C ALA A 49 4.61 3.10 15.88
N GLY A 50 4.22 1.89 15.42
CA GLY A 50 4.78 0.63 15.88
C GLY A 50 6.26 0.50 15.59
N LEU A 51 6.70 0.91 14.41
CA LEU A 51 8.11 0.90 14.04
C LEU A 51 8.94 1.86 14.91
N VAL A 52 8.43 3.09 15.08
CA VAL A 52 9.09 4.10 15.93
C VAL A 52 9.14 3.64 17.39
N ALA A 53 8.03 3.13 17.91
CA ALA A 53 7.96 2.61 19.27
C ALA A 53 8.88 1.38 19.47
N ALA A 54 8.90 0.46 18.50
CA ALA A 54 9.79 -0.69 18.54
C ALA A 54 11.26 -0.25 18.57
N LYS A 55 11.66 0.68 17.68
CA LYS A 55 13.02 1.25 17.69
C LYS A 55 13.40 1.93 19.00
N ALA A 56 12.45 2.60 19.65
CA ALA A 56 12.71 3.31 20.90
C ALA A 56 12.73 2.41 22.15
N LEU A 57 11.94 1.34 22.16
CA LEU A 57 11.64 0.58 23.37
C LEU A 57 12.18 -0.86 23.38
N TYR A 58 12.66 -1.40 22.25
CA TYR A 58 13.06 -2.81 22.14
C TYR A 58 14.11 -3.22 23.18
N ALA A 59 15.11 -2.37 23.45
CA ALA A 59 16.18 -2.67 24.39
C ALA A 59 15.64 -2.77 25.83
N SER A 60 14.86 -1.80 26.27
CA SER A 60 14.26 -1.79 27.62
C SER A 60 13.28 -2.93 27.84
N VAL A 61 12.50 -3.29 26.81
CA VAL A 61 11.55 -4.41 26.88
C VAL A 61 12.30 -5.75 26.84
N ALA A 62 13.36 -5.85 26.04
CA ALA A 62 14.21 -7.03 26.01
C ALA A 62 14.79 -7.33 27.40
N GLU A 63 15.38 -6.33 28.03
CA GLU A 63 16.00 -6.47 29.35
C GLU A 63 14.98 -6.82 30.44
N LYS A 64 13.82 -6.16 30.49
CA LYS A 64 12.84 -6.34 31.58
C LYS A 64 11.93 -7.55 31.42
N VAL A 65 11.60 -7.96 30.19
CA VAL A 65 10.61 -8.99 29.92
C VAL A 65 11.23 -10.24 29.32
N PHE A 66 12.03 -10.10 28.27
CA PHE A 66 12.52 -11.24 27.50
C PHE A 66 13.82 -11.84 28.03
N SER A 67 14.57 -11.13 28.88
CA SER A 67 15.73 -11.69 29.60
C SER A 67 15.38 -12.87 30.51
N ARG A 68 14.11 -13.00 30.90
CA ARG A 68 13.62 -14.14 31.66
C ARG A 68 13.25 -15.36 30.80
N ILE A 69 13.18 -15.16 29.47
CA ILE A 69 12.71 -16.19 28.51
C ILE A 69 13.91 -16.77 27.74
N THR A 70 14.96 -15.97 27.53
CA THR A 70 16.13 -16.40 26.78
C THR A 70 17.42 -15.78 27.37
N ASP A 71 18.48 -16.60 27.40
CA ASP A 71 19.81 -16.16 27.86
C ASP A 71 20.56 -15.31 26.83
N SER A 72 20.11 -15.33 25.56
CA SER A 72 20.69 -14.55 24.48
C SER A 72 20.06 -13.16 24.39
N MET A 73 20.82 -12.11 24.74
CA MET A 73 20.34 -10.72 24.65
C MET A 73 19.91 -10.33 23.24
N THR A 74 20.60 -10.82 22.20
CA THR A 74 20.23 -10.56 20.81
C THR A 74 18.86 -11.12 20.45
N VAL A 75 18.58 -12.35 20.89
CA VAL A 75 17.26 -12.98 20.69
C VAL A 75 16.19 -12.22 21.46
N ALA A 76 16.46 -11.83 22.70
CA ALA A 76 15.54 -11.02 23.52
C ALA A 76 15.20 -9.69 22.83
N GLN A 77 16.17 -9.00 22.24
CA GLN A 77 15.96 -7.75 21.51
C GLN A 77 15.10 -7.93 20.25
N VAL A 78 15.36 -8.98 19.46
CA VAL A 78 14.56 -9.28 18.27
C VAL A 78 13.11 -9.61 18.64
N LEU A 79 12.90 -10.40 19.68
CA LEU A 79 11.57 -10.75 20.17
C LEU A 79 10.83 -9.51 20.69
N ALA A 80 11.51 -8.66 21.47
CA ALA A 80 10.94 -7.41 21.96
C ALA A 80 10.54 -6.46 20.81
N PHE A 81 11.41 -6.32 19.82
CA PHE A 81 11.12 -5.50 18.63
C PHE A 81 9.86 -5.98 17.90
N ILE A 82 9.79 -7.29 17.60
CA ILE A 82 8.64 -7.89 16.91
C ILE A 82 7.37 -7.74 17.76
N ALA A 83 7.45 -8.00 19.07
CA ALA A 83 6.32 -7.90 19.97
C ALA A 83 5.74 -6.48 20.00
N ILE A 84 6.58 -5.44 20.11
CA ILE A 84 6.14 -4.05 20.09
C ILE A 84 5.58 -3.69 18.72
N TRP A 85 6.27 -4.07 17.64
CA TRP A 85 5.87 -3.76 16.27
C TRP A 85 4.52 -4.38 15.89
N VAL A 86 4.14 -5.49 16.50
CA VAL A 86 2.82 -6.13 16.33
C VAL A 86 1.79 -5.55 17.31
N ALA A 87 2.16 -5.33 18.58
CA ALA A 87 1.23 -4.87 19.61
C ALA A 87 0.69 -3.46 19.34
N VAL A 88 1.53 -2.53 18.87
CA VAL A 88 1.12 -1.15 18.62
C VAL A 88 0.08 -1.05 17.50
N PRO A 89 0.24 -1.62 16.31
CA PRO A 89 -0.82 -1.64 15.29
C PRO A 89 -2.12 -2.31 15.76
N LEU A 90 -2.04 -3.36 16.59
CA LEU A 90 -3.24 -3.98 17.17
C LEU A 90 -4.00 -3.02 18.09
N ALA A 91 -3.29 -2.27 18.94
CA ALA A 91 -3.91 -1.23 19.77
C ALA A 91 -4.59 -0.15 18.91
N PHE A 92 -3.94 0.32 17.85
CA PHE A 92 -4.53 1.25 16.89
C PHE A 92 -5.77 0.67 16.21
N ALA A 93 -5.75 -0.61 15.84
CA ALA A 93 -6.89 -1.29 15.22
C ALA A 93 -8.10 -1.39 16.19
N LEU A 94 -7.85 -1.63 17.48
CA LEU A 94 -8.89 -1.62 18.50
C LEU A 94 -9.53 -0.22 18.65
N ILE A 95 -8.72 0.82 18.79
CA ILE A 95 -9.19 2.21 18.86
C ILE A 95 -9.99 2.55 17.60
N ALA A 96 -9.50 2.23 16.41
CA ALA A 96 -10.21 2.46 15.17
C ALA A 96 -11.54 1.72 15.08
N SER A 97 -11.62 0.52 15.65
CA SER A 97 -12.87 -0.23 15.72
C SER A 97 -13.93 0.48 16.58
N LEU A 98 -13.51 1.03 17.72
CA LEU A 98 -14.39 1.82 18.58
C LEU A 98 -14.84 3.11 17.90
N LEU A 99 -13.92 3.84 17.26
CA LEU A 99 -14.25 5.04 16.48
C LEU A 99 -15.21 4.75 15.33
N THR A 100 -15.02 3.64 14.61
CA THR A 100 -15.94 3.25 13.53
C THR A 100 -17.36 3.00 14.05
N LYS A 101 -17.49 2.31 15.19
CA LYS A 101 -18.79 2.11 15.84
C LYS A 101 -19.42 3.42 16.29
N ALA A 102 -18.65 4.35 16.82
CA ALA A 102 -19.14 5.67 17.18
C ALA A 102 -19.63 6.47 15.96
N MET A 103 -18.93 6.39 14.82
CA MET A 103 -19.38 7.00 13.56
C MET A 103 -20.68 6.37 13.03
N GLU A 104 -20.85 5.08 13.19
CA GLU A 104 -22.10 4.40 12.82
C GLU A 104 -23.26 4.86 13.69
N ALA A 105 -23.03 5.08 15.00
CA ALA A 105 -24.04 5.56 15.93
C ALA A 105 -24.56 6.97 15.60
N VAL A 106 -23.71 7.83 15.02
CA VAL A 106 -24.10 9.19 14.57
C VAL A 106 -24.41 9.26 13.07
N SER A 107 -24.74 8.12 12.45
CA SER A 107 -25.10 8.01 11.02
C SER A 107 -24.02 8.45 10.03
N LEU A 108 -22.78 8.57 10.44
CA LEU A 108 -21.62 8.88 9.58
C LEU A 108 -20.92 7.63 9.02
N GLY A 109 -21.46 6.44 9.25
CA GLY A 109 -20.90 5.19 8.77
C GLY A 109 -20.76 5.10 7.24
N TRP A 110 -21.73 5.68 6.51
CA TRP A 110 -21.68 5.74 5.04
C TRP A 110 -20.47 6.55 4.54
N LEU A 111 -20.20 7.70 5.15
CA LEU A 111 -19.08 8.57 4.82
C LEU A 111 -17.74 7.86 5.06
N ASN A 112 -17.62 7.18 6.21
CA ASN A 112 -16.44 6.37 6.53
C ASN A 112 -16.18 5.27 5.49
N ARG A 113 -17.22 4.63 4.97
CA ARG A 113 -17.11 3.58 3.94
C ARG A 113 -16.70 4.15 2.58
N TRP A 114 -17.31 5.26 2.15
CA TRP A 114 -16.97 5.90 0.88
C TRP A 114 -15.56 6.46 0.87
N LEU A 115 -15.14 7.15 1.93
CA LEU A 115 -13.76 7.60 2.10
C LEU A 115 -12.79 6.41 2.15
N GLY A 116 -13.20 5.32 2.81
CA GLY A 116 -12.45 4.07 2.83
C GLY A 116 -12.28 3.46 1.44
N SER A 117 -13.32 3.49 0.60
CA SER A 117 -13.26 3.03 -0.79
C SER A 117 -12.25 3.86 -1.59
N GLY A 118 -12.29 5.19 -1.47
CA GLY A 118 -11.35 6.08 -2.14
C GLY A 118 -9.90 5.81 -1.72
N LEU A 119 -9.64 5.68 -0.42
CA LEU A 119 -8.31 5.36 0.09
C LEU A 119 -7.84 3.96 -0.32
N GLY A 120 -8.75 2.98 -0.35
CA GLY A 120 -8.46 1.64 -0.83
C GLY A 120 -8.10 1.58 -2.32
N ALA A 121 -8.84 2.32 -3.15
CA ALA A 121 -8.55 2.48 -4.57
C ALA A 121 -7.20 3.17 -4.80
N LEU A 122 -6.92 4.26 -4.07
CA LEU A 122 -5.64 4.99 -4.14
C LEU A 122 -4.47 4.08 -3.77
N LYS A 123 -4.60 3.31 -2.69
CA LYS A 123 -3.58 2.35 -2.27
C LYS A 123 -3.35 1.26 -3.32
N ALA A 124 -4.41 0.72 -3.91
CA ALA A 124 -4.31 -0.26 -4.98
C ALA A 124 -3.65 0.33 -6.23
N LEU A 125 -3.99 1.58 -6.59
CA LEU A 125 -3.38 2.32 -7.69
C LEU A 125 -1.87 2.50 -7.48
N LEU A 126 -1.45 2.88 -6.27
CA LEU A 126 -0.03 3.01 -5.93
C LEU A 126 0.70 1.67 -6.04
N LEU A 127 0.09 0.57 -5.56
CA LEU A 127 0.68 -0.76 -5.66
C LEU A 127 0.82 -1.21 -7.13
N VAL A 128 -0.23 -1.01 -7.96
CA VAL A 128 -0.17 -1.32 -9.38
C VAL A 128 0.88 -0.48 -10.08
N SER A 129 0.96 0.82 -9.78
CA SER A 129 1.96 1.72 -10.33
C SER A 129 3.38 1.26 -10.00
N LEU A 130 3.61 0.84 -8.75
CA LEU A 130 4.89 0.28 -8.32
C LEU A 130 5.23 -1.02 -9.07
N LEU A 131 4.26 -1.94 -9.19
CA LEU A 131 4.43 -3.19 -9.94
C LEU A 131 4.76 -2.93 -11.42
N VAL A 132 4.06 -1.99 -12.07
CA VAL A 132 4.36 -1.58 -13.45
C VAL A 132 5.77 -1.01 -13.56
N GLY A 133 6.21 -0.20 -12.60
CA GLY A 133 7.56 0.34 -12.54
C GLY A 133 8.63 -0.76 -12.40
N VAL A 134 8.39 -1.75 -11.54
CA VAL A 134 9.29 -2.91 -11.37
C VAL A 134 9.34 -3.76 -12.63
N ILE A 135 8.18 -4.04 -13.26
CA ILE A 135 8.12 -4.80 -14.52
C ILE A 135 8.90 -4.07 -15.61
N GLU A 136 8.72 -2.75 -15.75
CA GLU A 136 9.45 -1.96 -16.75
C GLU A 136 10.96 -1.94 -16.50
N PHE A 137 11.38 -1.95 -15.23
CA PHE A 137 12.79 -2.03 -14.86
C PHE A 137 13.42 -3.38 -15.25
N ILE A 138 12.67 -4.48 -15.05
CA ILE A 138 13.13 -5.85 -15.37
C ILE A 138 13.02 -6.13 -16.87
N ASP A 139 11.96 -5.58 -17.53
CA ASP A 139 11.62 -5.85 -18.94
C ASP A 139 12.20 -4.78 -19.87
N SER A 140 13.46 -4.41 -19.67
CA SER A 140 14.16 -3.41 -20.50
C SER A 140 14.16 -3.80 -22.00
N ASP A 141 14.19 -5.10 -22.30
CA ASP A 141 14.24 -5.64 -23.66
C ASP A 141 12.85 -6.01 -24.22
N ASN A 142 11.75 -5.67 -23.51
CA ASN A 142 10.37 -5.96 -23.90
C ASN A 142 10.08 -7.44 -24.20
N THR A 143 10.72 -8.34 -23.48
CA THR A 143 10.59 -9.79 -23.63
C THR A 143 9.37 -10.34 -22.90
N LEU A 144 8.99 -9.75 -21.75
CA LEU A 144 7.85 -10.19 -20.92
C LEU A 144 6.53 -9.59 -21.43
N LEU A 145 6.52 -8.30 -21.76
CA LEU A 145 5.36 -7.60 -22.28
C LEU A 145 5.72 -6.98 -23.64
N SER A 146 5.16 -7.53 -24.73
CA SER A 146 5.40 -6.97 -26.06
C SER A 146 4.95 -5.51 -26.12
N GLN A 147 5.70 -4.68 -26.84
CA GLN A 147 5.38 -3.24 -27.01
C GLN A 147 3.96 -2.99 -27.53
N THR A 148 3.42 -3.89 -28.33
CA THR A 148 2.06 -3.82 -28.85
C THR A 148 1.04 -3.83 -27.71
N LYS A 149 1.18 -4.76 -26.74
CA LYS A 149 0.29 -4.86 -25.58
C LYS A 149 0.42 -3.66 -24.63
N LYS A 150 1.62 -3.10 -24.48
CA LYS A 150 1.85 -1.88 -23.71
C LYS A 150 1.17 -0.67 -24.35
N LYS A 151 1.19 -0.55 -25.70
CA LYS A 151 0.56 0.54 -26.46
C LYS A 151 -0.96 0.46 -26.53
N GLU A 152 -1.53 -0.73 -26.49
CA GLU A 152 -2.98 -0.97 -26.50
C GLU A 152 -3.63 -0.66 -25.16
N SER A 153 -2.86 -0.64 -24.06
CA SER A 153 -3.34 -0.34 -22.73
C SER A 153 -3.45 1.16 -22.48
N VAL A 154 -4.65 1.62 -22.16
CA VAL A 154 -4.92 3.03 -21.84
C VAL A 154 -4.39 3.38 -20.44
N LEU A 155 -4.38 2.43 -19.52
CA LEU A 155 -3.99 2.64 -18.12
C LEU A 155 -2.50 2.41 -17.86
N TYR A 156 -1.80 1.65 -18.71
CA TYR A 156 -0.39 1.32 -18.51
C TYR A 156 0.51 2.56 -18.45
N TYR A 157 0.39 3.47 -19.39
CA TYR A 157 1.23 4.69 -19.42
C TYR A 157 0.96 5.67 -18.27
N PRO A 158 -0.30 5.96 -17.90
CA PRO A 158 -0.56 6.72 -16.67
C PRO A 158 0.03 6.07 -15.43
N MET A 159 -0.08 4.74 -15.29
CA MET A 159 0.52 4.01 -14.16
C MET A 159 2.05 4.09 -14.17
N LYS A 160 2.68 3.96 -15.33
CA LYS A 160 4.12 4.14 -15.51
C LYS A 160 4.56 5.57 -15.12
N SER A 161 3.80 6.59 -15.52
CA SER A 161 4.08 7.98 -15.16
C SER A 161 3.96 8.23 -13.66
N PHE A 162 2.95 7.63 -13.01
CA PHE A 162 2.80 7.66 -11.56
C PHE A 162 3.97 6.97 -10.85
N ALA A 163 4.43 5.81 -11.35
CA ALA A 163 5.63 5.15 -10.85
C ALA A 163 6.87 6.06 -10.94
N GLY A 164 7.00 6.80 -12.05
CA GLY A 164 8.11 7.73 -12.28
C GLY A 164 8.19 8.88 -11.28
N ILE A 165 7.10 9.25 -10.63
CA ILE A 165 7.09 10.28 -9.58
C ILE A 165 7.70 9.72 -8.28
N PHE A 166 7.48 8.45 -7.97
CA PHE A 166 7.97 7.82 -6.74
C PHE A 166 9.37 7.23 -6.87
N PHE A 167 9.79 6.86 -8.07
CA PHE A 167 11.08 6.23 -8.32
C PHE A 167 12.28 7.12 -7.94
N PRO A 168 12.31 8.44 -8.24
CA PRO A 168 13.38 9.33 -7.80
C PRO A 168 13.43 9.47 -6.28
N ALA A 169 12.26 9.54 -5.63
CA ALA A 169 12.18 9.62 -4.17
C ALA A 169 12.67 8.34 -3.50
N ALA A 170 12.30 7.17 -4.03
CA ALA A 170 12.79 5.88 -3.54
C ALA A 170 14.30 5.73 -3.74
N LYS A 171 14.83 6.18 -4.89
CA LYS A 171 16.26 6.16 -5.19
C LYS A 171 17.04 7.08 -4.24
N ALA A 172 16.56 8.30 -4.01
CA ALA A 172 17.18 9.23 -3.07
C ALA A 172 17.24 8.67 -1.64
N VAL A 173 16.15 8.03 -1.16
CA VAL A 173 16.12 7.37 0.15
C VAL A 173 17.10 6.20 0.20
N THR A 174 17.18 5.40 -0.86
CA THR A 174 18.11 4.27 -0.93
C THR A 174 19.56 4.73 -0.93
N GLU A 175 19.89 5.78 -1.67
CA GLU A 175 21.23 6.37 -1.71
C GLU A 175 21.63 6.95 -0.35
N GLN A 176 20.72 7.59 0.38
CA GLN A 176 20.96 8.06 1.74
C GLN A 176 21.23 6.91 2.73
N ILE A 177 20.49 5.80 2.60
CA ILE A 177 20.70 4.62 3.46
C ILE A 177 22.01 3.93 3.14
N VAL A 178 22.38 3.81 1.86
CA VAL A 178 23.60 3.11 1.42
C VAL A 178 24.84 3.94 1.69
N ASN A 179 24.78 5.26 1.53
CA ASN A 179 25.91 6.17 1.76
C ASN A 179 26.13 6.54 3.24
N GLY A 180 25.30 6.05 4.15
CA GLY A 180 25.52 6.20 5.59
C GLY A 180 25.22 7.60 6.14
N ASP A 181 24.56 8.47 5.37
CA ASP A 181 24.22 9.85 5.78
C ASP A 181 22.97 9.92 6.69
N VAL A 182 22.67 8.82 7.39
CA VAL A 182 21.66 8.81 8.45
C VAL A 182 22.41 8.91 9.79
N VAL A 183 22.71 10.16 10.16
CA VAL A 183 23.09 10.48 11.55
C VAL A 183 21.87 10.52 12.42
#